data_6422fb22c64dc83c5e3a6a7a512f2b6b
#
_entry.id   6422fb22c64dc83c5e3a6a7a512f2b6b
#
_cell.length_a   1.000
_cell.length_b   1.000
_cell.length_c   1.000
_cell.angle_alpha   90.00
_cell.angle_beta   90.00
_cell.angle_gamma   90.00
#
_symmetry.space_group_name_H-M   'P 1'
#
loop_
_entity.id
_entity.type
_entity.pdbx_description
1 polymer ?
#
loop_
_entity_poly.entity_id
_entity_poly.type
_entity_poly.pdbx_seq_one_letter_code
_entity_poly.pdbx_strand_id
1 'polypeptide(L)'
;MKIKNLIRILLSLVLVFGFSSAWAKTIKWSMQGDSLTLDPHAQNEGPTTQVSRQVYEALVQRGLDMKIGPALAKKWKATDPNTWIFTLREDVKFSDGSKMTSEDVVFSILRAKQRTSDFKEYISTVSGVTAVGDYSVKITTSKPNPILLNQLSNIFIMSKKWSEENF
;
A
#
# COMPACT_ATOMS: atom_id res chain seq x y z
N MET A 1 43.61 -23.96 35.28
CA MET A 1 42.56 -24.22 34.22
C MET A 1 43.11 -23.70 32.89
N LYS A 2 43.29 -24.57 31.87
CA LYS A 2 43.97 -24.18 30.62
C LYS A 2 43.07 -23.18 29.85
N ILE A 3 43.66 -22.12 29.34
CA ILE A 3 42.96 -21.02 28.58
C ILE A 3 41.95 -21.55 27.55
N LYS A 4 42.27 -22.67 26.89
CA LYS A 4 41.37 -23.35 25.95
C LYS A 4 40.02 -23.77 26.56
N ASN A 5 39.99 -24.17 27.82
CA ASN A 5 38.77 -24.57 28.51
C ASN A 5 37.93 -23.34 28.92
N LEU A 6 38.60 -22.25 29.28
CA LEU A 6 37.93 -20.98 29.58
C LEU A 6 37.20 -20.42 28.33
N ILE A 7 37.86 -20.46 27.16
CA ILE A 7 37.28 -20.03 25.88
C ILE A 7 36.08 -20.91 25.49
N ARG A 8 36.18 -22.24 25.70
CA ARG A 8 35.05 -23.15 25.43
C ARG A 8 33.84 -22.86 26.31
N ILE A 9 34.06 -22.59 27.60
CA ILE A 9 33.00 -22.23 28.55
C ILE A 9 32.39 -20.87 28.19
N LEU A 10 33.16 -19.87 27.80
CA LEU A 10 32.66 -18.59 27.33
C LEU A 10 31.82 -18.72 26.01
N LEU A 11 32.31 -19.53 25.07
CA LEU A 11 31.58 -19.78 23.81
C LEU A 11 30.24 -20.51 24.03
N SER A 12 30.21 -21.49 24.95
CA SER A 12 28.97 -22.18 25.31
C SER A 12 27.99 -21.28 26.06
N LEU A 13 28.47 -20.37 26.91
CA LEU A 13 27.63 -19.38 27.59
C LEU A 13 26.97 -18.39 26.57
N VAL A 14 27.73 -17.92 25.58
CA VAL A 14 27.21 -17.02 24.52
C VAL A 14 26.14 -17.74 23.67
N LEU A 15 26.31 -19.03 23.39
CA LEU A 15 25.31 -19.82 22.66
C LEU A 15 24.01 -20.04 23.48
N VAL A 16 24.07 -20.17 24.80
CA VAL A 16 22.89 -20.37 25.66
C VAL A 16 22.10 -19.06 25.85
N PHE A 17 22.77 -17.91 25.92
CA PHE A 17 22.12 -16.61 26.10
C PHE A 17 21.72 -15.93 24.76
N GLY A 18 22.18 -16.47 23.62
CA GLY A 18 21.88 -15.89 22.29
C GLY A 18 20.45 -16.15 21.76
N PHE A 19 19.72 -17.09 22.34
CA PHE A 19 18.30 -17.36 21.96
C PHE A 19 17.36 -16.54 22.83
N SER A 20 17.37 -15.22 22.64
CA SER A 20 16.23 -14.42 23.08
C SER A 20 15.03 -14.81 22.22
N SER A 21 14.17 -15.67 22.75
CA SER A 21 12.87 -15.96 22.13
C SER A 21 12.11 -14.64 21.99
N ALA A 22 12.02 -14.12 20.77
CA ALA A 22 11.15 -12.99 20.48
C ALA A 22 9.70 -13.46 20.72
N TRP A 23 9.16 -13.17 21.89
CA TRP A 23 7.77 -13.45 22.21
C TRP A 23 6.94 -12.47 21.41
N ALA A 24 6.39 -12.95 20.30
CA ALA A 24 5.42 -12.18 19.54
C ALA A 24 4.21 -11.92 20.43
N LYS A 25 3.95 -10.66 20.72
CA LYS A 25 2.74 -10.27 21.48
C LYS A 25 1.54 -10.31 20.53
N THR A 26 0.54 -11.11 20.88
CA THR A 26 -0.71 -11.15 20.16
C THR A 26 -1.55 -9.94 20.53
N ILE A 27 -1.92 -9.13 19.55
CA ILE A 27 -2.89 -8.06 19.70
C ILE A 27 -4.26 -8.62 19.31
N LYS A 28 -5.23 -8.53 20.22
CA LYS A 28 -6.62 -8.86 19.93
C LYS A 28 -7.42 -7.56 19.85
N TRP A 29 -8.19 -7.38 18.82
CA TRP A 29 -9.08 -6.26 18.64
C TRP A 29 -10.42 -6.74 18.06
N SER A 30 -11.48 -5.98 18.27
CA SER A 30 -12.79 -6.28 17.76
C SER A 30 -13.36 -5.10 16.99
N MET A 31 -14.20 -5.39 16.01
CA MET A 31 -14.91 -4.41 15.20
C MET A 31 -16.42 -4.62 15.36
N GLN A 32 -17.20 -3.63 14.92
CA GLN A 32 -18.66 -3.69 14.95
C GLN A 32 -19.25 -4.73 13.97
N GLY A 33 -18.48 -5.11 12.96
CA GLY A 33 -18.85 -6.14 11.96
C GLY A 33 -17.60 -6.77 11.36
N ASP A 34 -17.80 -7.82 10.58
CA ASP A 34 -16.74 -8.50 9.84
C ASP A 34 -16.57 -7.89 8.45
N SER A 35 -15.42 -8.15 7.81
CA SER A 35 -15.16 -7.77 6.43
C SER A 35 -15.99 -8.63 5.48
N LEU A 36 -16.70 -8.03 4.55
CA LEU A 36 -17.49 -8.73 3.53
C LEU A 36 -16.63 -9.36 2.44
N THR A 37 -15.45 -8.80 2.21
CA THR A 37 -14.50 -9.24 1.18
C THR A 37 -13.10 -8.78 1.52
N LEU A 38 -12.10 -9.43 0.91
CA LEU A 38 -10.70 -8.95 0.89
C LEU A 38 -10.33 -8.24 -0.42
N ASP A 39 -11.26 -8.16 -1.37
CA ASP A 39 -11.08 -7.34 -2.57
C ASP A 39 -11.18 -5.84 -2.20
N PRO A 40 -10.09 -5.07 -2.35
CA PRO A 40 -10.03 -3.70 -1.85
C PRO A 40 -10.87 -2.71 -2.67
N HIS A 41 -11.44 -3.12 -3.80
CA HIS A 41 -12.28 -2.25 -4.65
C HIS A 41 -13.75 -2.69 -4.73
N ALA A 42 -14.11 -3.84 -4.14
CA ALA A 42 -15.46 -4.39 -4.28
C ALA A 42 -16.49 -3.75 -3.36
N GLN A 43 -16.10 -3.35 -2.13
CA GLN A 43 -17.01 -2.84 -1.11
C GLN A 43 -16.43 -1.62 -0.41
N ASN A 44 -17.21 -0.53 -0.34
CA ASN A 44 -16.82 0.72 0.32
C ASN A 44 -17.62 0.92 1.62
N GLU A 45 -17.47 0.00 2.56
CA GLU A 45 -18.11 0.08 3.88
C GLU A 45 -17.04 -0.03 5.00
N GLY A 46 -17.41 0.43 6.21
CA GLY A 46 -16.46 0.65 7.30
C GLY A 46 -15.59 -0.55 7.67
N PRO A 47 -16.18 -1.70 8.07
CA PRO A 47 -15.41 -2.87 8.49
C PRO A 47 -14.48 -3.40 7.39
N THR A 48 -14.94 -3.54 6.15
CA THR A 48 -14.11 -3.99 5.01
C THR A 48 -12.96 -3.01 4.75
N THR A 49 -13.23 -1.70 4.76
CA THR A 49 -12.20 -0.67 4.56
C THR A 49 -11.15 -0.70 5.67
N GLN A 50 -11.56 -0.92 6.94
CA GLN A 50 -10.62 -1.04 8.06
C GLN A 50 -9.68 -2.23 7.91
N VAL A 51 -10.17 -3.40 7.49
CA VAL A 51 -9.36 -4.58 7.21
C VAL A 51 -8.44 -4.32 6.01
N SER A 52 -8.98 -3.77 4.92
CA SER A 52 -8.20 -3.47 3.71
C SER A 52 -7.02 -2.54 3.99
N ARG A 53 -7.18 -1.54 4.87
CA ARG A 53 -6.10 -0.63 5.29
C ARG A 53 -4.97 -1.30 6.09
N GLN A 54 -5.16 -2.52 6.62
CA GLN A 54 -4.11 -3.29 7.27
C GLN A 54 -3.26 -4.10 6.27
N VAL A 55 -3.76 -4.29 5.06
CA VAL A 55 -3.17 -5.18 4.04
C VAL A 55 -2.68 -4.39 2.83
N TYR A 56 -3.39 -3.33 2.45
CA TYR A 56 -3.11 -2.55 1.24
C TYR A 56 -2.71 -1.12 1.57
N GLU A 57 -1.94 -0.53 0.67
CA GLU A 57 -1.59 0.90 0.71
C GLU A 57 -2.11 1.62 -0.54
N ALA A 58 -2.34 2.93 -0.38
CA ALA A 58 -2.68 3.83 -1.48
C ALA A 58 -1.46 4.67 -1.93
N LEU A 59 -1.60 5.45 -3.00
CA LEU A 59 -0.53 6.37 -3.44
C LEU A 59 -0.17 7.39 -2.37
N VAL A 60 -1.17 7.91 -1.69
CA VAL A 60 -1.04 8.90 -0.63
C VAL A 60 -1.91 8.47 0.55
N GLN A 61 -1.61 8.94 1.73
CA GLN A 61 -2.39 8.62 2.94
C GLN A 61 -2.85 9.88 3.65
N ARG A 62 -3.90 9.73 4.46
CA ARG A 62 -4.33 10.78 5.38
C ARG A 62 -3.73 10.53 6.75
N GLY A 63 -2.96 11.49 7.25
CA GLY A 63 -2.38 11.45 8.59
C GLY A 63 -3.42 11.68 9.70
N LEU A 64 -2.99 11.54 10.94
CA LEU A 64 -3.83 11.82 12.12
C LEU A 64 -4.27 13.29 12.22
N ASP A 65 -3.50 14.19 11.63
CA ASP A 65 -3.81 15.62 11.49
C ASP A 65 -4.75 15.91 10.30
N MET A 66 -5.28 14.87 9.66
CA MET A 66 -6.15 14.91 8.48
C MET A 66 -5.50 15.46 7.22
N LYS A 67 -4.20 15.74 7.21
CA LYS A 67 -3.47 16.16 6.02
C LYS A 67 -3.06 14.98 5.16
N ILE A 68 -2.94 15.24 3.87
CA ILE A 68 -2.43 14.26 2.91
C ILE A 68 -0.91 14.22 2.98
N GLY A 69 -0.38 13.03 3.17
CA GLY A 69 1.05 12.73 3.23
C GLY A 69 1.44 11.61 2.25
N PRO A 70 2.75 11.38 2.08
CA PRO A 70 3.29 10.32 1.25
C PRO A 70 2.93 8.92 1.80
N ALA A 71 2.70 7.97 0.88
CA ALA A 71 2.60 6.54 1.15
C ALA A 71 3.38 5.78 0.06
N LEU A 72 2.74 5.16 -0.92
CA LEU A 72 3.46 4.52 -2.05
C LEU A 72 4.08 5.55 -3.01
N ALA A 73 3.50 6.75 -3.10
CA ALA A 73 4.15 7.89 -3.74
C ALA A 73 4.97 8.70 -2.73
N LYS A 74 6.28 8.85 -2.98
CA LYS A 74 7.19 9.65 -2.14
C LYS A 74 7.02 11.16 -2.36
N LYS A 75 6.50 11.57 -3.53
CA LYS A 75 6.19 12.97 -3.88
C LYS A 75 5.23 13.03 -5.06
N TRP A 76 4.57 14.17 -5.21
CA TRP A 76 3.70 14.48 -6.35
C TRP A 76 3.71 15.97 -6.65
N LYS A 77 3.31 16.32 -7.86
CA LYS A 77 3.11 17.72 -8.28
C LYS A 77 2.00 17.81 -9.32
N ALA A 78 1.22 18.86 -9.27
CA ALA A 78 0.41 19.28 -10.40
C ALA A 78 1.30 19.96 -11.42
N THR A 79 1.23 19.56 -12.67
CA THR A 79 1.93 20.20 -13.79
C THR A 79 1.05 21.23 -14.48
N ASP A 80 -0.25 21.03 -14.40
CA ASP A 80 -1.32 21.93 -14.80
C ASP A 80 -2.60 21.63 -13.98
N PRO A 81 -3.71 22.39 -14.13
CA PRO A 81 -4.92 22.18 -13.32
C PRO A 81 -5.52 20.77 -13.39
N ASN A 82 -5.25 20.03 -14.45
CA ASN A 82 -5.82 18.71 -14.71
C ASN A 82 -4.82 17.57 -14.71
N THR A 83 -3.51 17.84 -14.56
CA THR A 83 -2.45 16.84 -14.70
C THR A 83 -1.57 16.78 -13.46
N TRP A 84 -1.41 15.58 -12.94
CA TRP A 84 -0.59 15.26 -11.77
C TRP A 84 0.47 14.23 -12.12
N ILE A 85 1.69 14.43 -11.64
CA ILE A 85 2.78 13.46 -11.71
C ILE A 85 3.10 12.97 -10.30
N PHE A 86 3.05 11.66 -10.12
CA PHE A 86 3.43 10.99 -8.86
C PHE A 86 4.75 10.27 -9.06
N THR A 87 5.69 10.44 -8.14
CA THR A 87 6.95 9.67 -8.10
C THR A 87 6.82 8.61 -7.02
N LEU A 88 6.93 7.34 -7.39
CA LEU A 88 6.76 6.20 -6.51
C LEU A 88 8.02 5.90 -5.70
N ARG A 89 7.86 5.20 -4.60
CA ARG A 89 8.94 4.55 -3.88
C ARG A 89 9.46 3.37 -4.70
N GLU A 90 10.75 3.09 -4.60
CA GLU A 90 11.46 2.05 -5.37
C GLU A 90 11.75 0.79 -4.53
N ASP A 91 11.53 0.89 -3.22
CA ASP A 91 11.79 -0.14 -2.22
C ASP A 91 10.57 -1.01 -1.90
N VAL A 92 9.42 -0.73 -2.50
CA VAL A 92 8.15 -1.41 -2.21
C VAL A 92 8.09 -2.78 -2.88
N LYS A 93 7.66 -3.78 -2.11
CA LYS A 93 7.37 -5.13 -2.59
C LYS A 93 5.99 -5.56 -2.14
N PHE A 94 5.33 -6.34 -2.97
CA PHE A 94 4.13 -7.08 -2.58
C PHE A 94 4.49 -8.26 -1.66
N SER A 95 3.49 -8.88 -1.06
CA SER A 95 3.65 -10.01 -0.12
C SER A 95 4.28 -11.26 -0.77
N ASP A 96 4.18 -11.40 -2.09
CA ASP A 96 4.84 -12.45 -2.88
C ASP A 96 6.32 -12.15 -3.19
N GLY A 97 6.83 -10.99 -2.75
CA GLY A 97 8.20 -10.53 -2.98
C GLY A 97 8.41 -9.79 -4.31
N SER A 98 7.43 -9.72 -5.20
CA SER A 98 7.52 -8.96 -6.45
C SER A 98 7.61 -7.46 -6.18
N LYS A 99 8.32 -6.73 -7.03
CA LYS A 99 8.46 -5.27 -6.91
C LYS A 99 7.19 -4.59 -7.42
N MET A 100 6.75 -3.56 -6.68
CA MET A 100 5.72 -2.64 -7.16
C MET A 100 6.29 -1.70 -8.21
N THR A 101 5.54 -1.49 -9.28
CA THR A 101 5.86 -0.56 -10.36
C THR A 101 4.69 0.38 -10.67
N SER A 102 4.91 1.31 -11.57
CA SER A 102 3.87 2.22 -12.09
C SER A 102 2.73 1.46 -12.80
N GLU A 103 3.00 0.30 -13.39
CA GLU A 103 1.98 -0.53 -14.04
C GLU A 103 0.94 -1.06 -13.03
N ASP A 104 1.36 -1.39 -11.81
CA ASP A 104 0.46 -1.82 -10.74
C ASP A 104 -0.47 -0.68 -10.32
N VAL A 105 0.04 0.54 -10.29
CA VAL A 105 -0.76 1.75 -10.00
C VAL A 105 -1.76 2.02 -11.11
N VAL A 106 -1.32 1.97 -12.37
CA VAL A 106 -2.21 2.12 -13.54
C VAL A 106 -3.33 1.08 -13.50
N PHE A 107 -2.97 -0.18 -13.33
CA PHE A 107 -3.93 -1.29 -13.20
C PHE A 107 -4.95 -1.02 -12.09
N SER A 108 -4.49 -0.70 -10.89
CA SER A 108 -5.34 -0.54 -9.71
C SER A 108 -6.34 0.61 -9.87
N ILE A 109 -5.90 1.76 -10.39
CA ILE A 109 -6.79 2.91 -10.63
C ILE A 109 -7.82 2.58 -11.73
N LEU A 110 -7.40 1.93 -12.82
CA LEU A 110 -8.32 1.52 -13.88
C LEU A 110 -9.32 0.47 -13.38
N ARG A 111 -8.89 -0.47 -12.55
CA ARG A 111 -9.77 -1.46 -11.91
C ARG A 111 -10.79 -0.80 -10.97
N ALA A 112 -10.33 0.11 -10.12
CA ALA A 112 -11.23 0.86 -9.23
C ALA A 112 -12.25 1.73 -9.99
N LYS A 113 -12.00 2.06 -11.26
CA LYS A 113 -12.91 2.81 -12.14
C LYS A 113 -13.98 1.93 -12.79
N GLN A 114 -13.87 0.60 -12.72
CA GLN A 114 -14.84 -0.30 -13.35
C GLN A 114 -16.22 -0.19 -12.70
N ARG A 115 -17.26 -0.54 -13.47
CA ARG A 115 -18.66 -0.47 -13.03
C ARG A 115 -18.95 -1.31 -11.78
N THR A 116 -18.24 -2.39 -11.60
CA THR A 116 -18.35 -3.32 -10.46
C THR A 116 -17.67 -2.81 -9.18
N SER A 117 -16.89 -1.73 -9.26
CA SER A 117 -16.21 -1.17 -8.09
C SER A 117 -17.10 -0.15 -7.35
N ASP A 118 -17.16 -0.24 -6.04
CA ASP A 118 -17.80 0.75 -5.18
C ASP A 118 -16.96 2.03 -5.00
N PHE A 119 -15.71 2.02 -5.50
CA PHE A 119 -14.80 3.17 -5.46
C PHE A 119 -14.80 4.03 -6.72
N LYS A 120 -15.58 3.67 -7.76
CA LYS A 120 -15.61 4.38 -9.05
C LYS A 120 -15.91 5.86 -8.93
N GLU A 121 -16.75 6.26 -7.98
CA GLU A 121 -17.14 7.66 -7.78
C GLU A 121 -15.98 8.50 -7.24
N TYR A 122 -15.07 7.94 -6.45
CA TYR A 122 -13.88 8.65 -5.98
C TYR A 122 -12.96 9.10 -7.12
N ILE A 123 -12.97 8.39 -8.24
CA ILE A 123 -12.10 8.65 -9.38
C ILE A 123 -12.87 8.92 -10.68
N SER A 124 -14.14 9.30 -10.55
CA SER A 124 -15.00 9.63 -11.71
C SER A 124 -14.41 10.74 -12.59
N THR A 125 -13.70 11.70 -12.01
CA THR A 125 -13.02 12.77 -12.75
C THR A 125 -11.71 12.34 -13.41
N VAL A 126 -11.13 11.19 -13.05
CA VAL A 126 -9.90 10.69 -13.67
C VAL A 126 -10.19 10.28 -15.10
N SER A 127 -9.62 11.00 -16.07
CA SER A 127 -9.77 10.75 -17.50
C SER A 127 -8.66 9.88 -18.08
N GLY A 128 -7.49 9.85 -17.42
CA GLY A 128 -6.36 9.03 -17.86
C GLY A 128 -5.37 8.75 -16.74
N VAL A 129 -4.76 7.57 -16.82
CA VAL A 129 -3.66 7.15 -15.95
C VAL A 129 -2.63 6.48 -16.85
N THR A 130 -1.37 6.91 -16.76
CA THR A 130 -0.29 6.42 -17.63
C THR A 130 0.99 6.24 -16.83
N ALA A 131 1.65 5.10 -17.00
CA ALA A 131 2.99 4.87 -16.51
C ALA A 131 4.00 5.75 -17.26
N VAL A 132 4.94 6.35 -16.53
CA VAL A 132 6.03 7.18 -17.07
C VAL A 132 7.34 6.58 -16.54
N GLY A 133 7.80 5.49 -17.17
CA GLY A 133 8.85 4.64 -16.61
C GLY A 133 8.36 3.85 -15.39
N ASP A 134 9.24 3.11 -14.75
CA ASP A 134 8.89 2.13 -13.71
C ASP A 134 8.34 2.75 -12.42
N TYR A 135 8.73 3.98 -12.09
CA TYR A 135 8.44 4.61 -10.79
C TYR A 135 7.82 6.00 -10.91
N SER A 136 7.12 6.26 -11.98
CA SER A 136 6.37 7.51 -12.13
C SER A 136 5.04 7.27 -12.81
N VAL A 137 3.99 7.95 -12.32
CA VAL A 137 2.64 7.84 -12.87
C VAL A 137 2.10 9.23 -13.17
N LYS A 138 1.55 9.40 -14.37
CA LYS A 138 0.79 10.56 -14.75
C LYS A 138 -0.70 10.26 -14.61
N ILE A 139 -1.40 11.11 -13.86
CA ILE A 139 -2.87 11.08 -13.72
C ILE A 139 -3.44 12.36 -14.30
N THR A 140 -4.41 12.22 -15.21
CA THR A 140 -5.15 13.34 -15.80
C THR A 140 -6.62 13.30 -15.37
N THR A 141 -7.21 14.48 -15.20
CA THR A 141 -8.61 14.65 -14.86
C THR A 141 -9.36 15.40 -15.97
N SER A 142 -10.64 15.11 -16.14
CA SER A 142 -11.51 15.77 -17.15
C SER A 142 -11.80 17.24 -16.81
N LYS A 143 -11.64 17.62 -15.55
CA LYS A 143 -11.77 18.97 -15.02
C LYS A 143 -10.87 19.14 -13.79
N PRO A 144 -10.51 20.37 -13.37
CA PRO A 144 -9.76 20.60 -12.16
C PRO A 144 -10.41 19.92 -10.95
N ASN A 145 -9.60 19.14 -10.19
CA ASN A 145 -10.09 18.42 -9.04
C ASN A 145 -9.21 18.70 -7.81
N PRO A 146 -9.57 19.66 -6.96
CA PRO A 146 -8.79 20.04 -5.77
C PRO A 146 -8.76 18.97 -4.68
N ILE A 147 -9.69 18.01 -4.71
CA ILE A 147 -9.78 16.92 -3.74
C ILE A 147 -9.20 15.59 -4.26
N LEU A 148 -8.57 15.57 -5.44
CA LEU A 148 -8.04 14.36 -6.06
C LEU A 148 -7.16 13.55 -5.11
N LEU A 149 -6.27 14.20 -4.37
CA LEU A 149 -5.38 13.52 -3.42
C LEU A 149 -6.16 12.84 -2.29
N ASN A 150 -7.21 13.49 -1.76
CA ASN A 150 -8.10 12.88 -0.76
C ASN A 150 -8.85 11.67 -1.33
N GLN A 151 -9.24 11.72 -2.59
CA GLN A 151 -9.90 10.60 -3.26
C GLN A 151 -8.93 9.45 -3.49
N LEU A 152 -7.71 9.73 -3.99
CA LEU A 152 -6.66 8.74 -4.21
C LEU A 152 -6.19 8.06 -2.92
N SER A 153 -6.33 8.69 -1.74
CA SER A 153 -6.00 8.05 -0.46
C SER A 153 -6.93 6.89 -0.07
N ASN A 154 -7.99 6.67 -0.84
CA ASN A 154 -8.92 5.55 -0.67
C ASN A 154 -8.77 4.48 -1.78
N ILE A 155 -7.93 4.71 -2.77
CA ILE A 155 -7.71 3.75 -3.87
C ILE A 155 -6.47 2.94 -3.55
N PHE A 156 -6.68 1.69 -3.18
CA PHE A 156 -5.62 0.77 -2.82
C PHE A 156 -4.90 0.21 -4.05
N ILE A 157 -3.59 -0.01 -3.91
CA ILE A 157 -2.77 -0.54 -4.99
C ILE A 157 -2.61 -2.05 -4.84
N MET A 158 -2.81 -2.78 -5.94
CA MET A 158 -2.74 -4.23 -6.05
C MET A 158 -1.65 -4.64 -7.03
N SER A 159 -1.11 -5.84 -6.89
CA SER A 159 -0.26 -6.43 -7.91
C SER A 159 -1.07 -6.73 -9.17
N LYS A 160 -0.71 -6.08 -10.28
CA LYS A 160 -1.30 -6.34 -11.61
C LYS A 160 -1.14 -7.80 -11.98
N LYS A 161 0.09 -8.31 -11.92
CA LYS A 161 0.41 -9.69 -12.28
C LYS A 161 -0.44 -10.69 -11.51
N TRP A 162 -0.41 -10.60 -10.18
CA TRP A 162 -1.17 -11.53 -9.34
C TRP A 162 -2.68 -11.45 -9.63
N SER A 163 -3.20 -10.24 -9.82
CA SER A 163 -4.62 -10.04 -10.10
C SER A 163 -5.06 -10.62 -11.44
N GLU A 164 -4.25 -10.45 -12.50
CA GLU A 164 -4.54 -11.01 -13.83
C GLU A 164 -4.46 -12.55 -13.88
N GLU A 165 -3.67 -13.16 -12.98
CA GLU A 165 -3.55 -14.62 -12.85
C GLU A 165 -4.66 -15.26 -12.00
N ASN A 166 -5.37 -14.50 -11.14
CA ASN A 166 -6.27 -15.06 -10.12
C ASN A 166 -7.71 -14.51 -10.14
N PHE A 167 -8.02 -13.54 -11.00
CA PHE A 167 -9.38 -12.99 -11.20
C PHE A 167 -9.86 -13.11 -12.68
#